data_8a75fcb0382ee5fd79e69afedff065e4
#
_entry.id   8a75fcb0382ee5fd79e69afedff065e4
#
_cell.length_a   1.000
_cell.length_b   1.000
_cell.length_c   1.000
_cell.angle_alpha   90.00
_cell.angle_beta   90.00
_cell.angle_gamma   90.00
#
_symmetry.space_group_name_H-M   'P 1'
#
loop_
_entity.id
_entity.type
_entity.pdbx_description
1 polymer ?
#
loop_
_entity_poly.entity_id
_entity_poly.type
_entity_poly.pdbx_seq_one_letter_code
_entity_poly.pdbx_strand_id
1 'polypeptide(L)'
;GAGAAGLMLADAFGKDDYFKNKSILLLDKDAKSSNNRTWCFWEKNAGHFDAILHKEWAQISFAGKHINQTYPIAPYSYKMIRGIDFYTTFLKRIAQYKNITFLQEEVINLEYSSNEVIITTPLQSYKAKTVFNSIYDPKEPLKQIKYPVLQQHFIGWFIQTEEAVFDDATATFMDFSIPQKGNTRFMYVLPTSKKEALIEYTLFSEKLLEKQEYE
;
A
#
# COMPACT_ATOMS: atom_id res chain seq x y z
N GLY A 1 10.91 -7.13 5.57
CA GLY A 1 10.36 -5.78 5.37
C GLY A 1 9.17 -5.47 6.25
N ALA A 2 9.05 -4.22 6.71
CA ALA A 2 7.97 -3.72 7.54
C ALA A 2 6.92 -2.92 6.73
N GLY A 3 6.62 -3.38 5.54
CA GLY A 3 5.44 -2.95 4.80
C GLY A 3 4.16 -3.52 5.42
N ALA A 4 2.99 -3.27 4.79
CA ALA A 4 1.71 -3.74 5.33
C ALA A 4 1.71 -5.24 5.62
N ALA A 5 2.14 -6.07 4.67
CA ALA A 5 2.18 -7.52 4.84
C ALA A 5 3.14 -7.97 5.96
N GLY A 6 4.34 -7.37 6.03
CA GLY A 6 5.33 -7.72 7.05
C GLY A 6 4.89 -7.36 8.47
N LEU A 7 4.30 -6.19 8.65
CA LEU A 7 3.77 -5.75 9.94
C LEU A 7 2.57 -6.60 10.38
N MET A 8 1.66 -6.92 9.47
CA MET A 8 0.52 -7.80 9.76
C MET A 8 0.97 -9.22 10.10
N LEU A 9 1.96 -9.75 9.38
CA LEU A 9 2.54 -11.07 9.66
C LEU A 9 3.23 -11.09 11.04
N ALA A 10 4.00 -10.06 11.37
CA ALA A 10 4.65 -9.94 12.68
C ALA A 10 3.61 -9.86 13.81
N ASP A 11 2.53 -9.07 13.65
CA ASP A 11 1.44 -9.00 14.62
C ASP A 11 0.71 -10.35 14.78
N ALA A 12 0.49 -11.08 13.67
CA ALA A 12 -0.09 -12.43 13.72
C ALA A 12 0.82 -13.41 14.47
N PHE A 13 2.12 -13.38 14.21
CA PHE A 13 3.09 -14.21 14.96
C PHE A 13 3.14 -13.86 16.45
N GLY A 14 3.02 -12.57 16.79
CA GLY A 14 3.00 -12.13 18.18
C GLY A 14 1.78 -12.62 18.97
N LYS A 15 0.64 -12.83 18.28
CA LYS A 15 -0.61 -13.32 18.88
C LYS A 15 -0.69 -14.83 19.00
N ASP A 16 0.10 -15.58 18.23
CA ASP A 16 0.03 -17.04 18.17
C ASP A 16 1.06 -17.68 19.13
N ASP A 17 0.58 -18.48 20.07
CA ASP A 17 1.38 -19.16 21.08
C ASP A 17 2.47 -20.08 20.48
N TYR A 18 2.27 -20.59 19.26
CA TYR A 18 3.28 -21.38 18.55
C TYR A 18 4.60 -20.62 18.35
N PHE A 19 4.51 -19.30 18.19
CA PHE A 19 5.69 -18.45 17.96
C PHE A 19 6.29 -17.86 19.24
N LYS A 20 5.67 -18.04 20.40
CA LYS A 20 6.07 -17.44 21.67
C LYS A 20 7.54 -17.63 22.04
N ASN A 21 8.08 -18.81 21.72
CA ASN A 21 9.48 -19.20 22.00
C ASN A 21 10.39 -19.05 20.76
N LYS A 22 9.95 -18.38 19.72
CA LYS A 22 10.74 -18.13 18.51
C LYS A 22 11.18 -16.67 18.48
N SER A 23 12.48 -16.43 18.30
CA SER A 23 13.00 -15.08 18.07
C SER A 23 12.66 -14.64 16.65
N ILE A 24 12.04 -13.50 16.52
CA ILE A 24 11.60 -12.93 15.25
C ILE A 24 12.21 -11.55 15.09
N LEU A 25 12.91 -11.36 13.98
CA LEU A 25 13.52 -10.09 13.61
C LEU A 25 12.80 -9.51 12.39
N LEU A 26 12.30 -8.28 12.53
CA LEU A 26 11.70 -7.51 11.46
C LEU A 26 12.68 -6.41 11.04
N LEU A 27 13.17 -6.47 9.80
CA LEU A 27 14.10 -5.50 9.22
C LEU A 27 13.41 -4.66 8.16
N ASP A 28 13.61 -3.34 8.19
CA ASP A 28 13.23 -2.41 7.12
C ASP A 28 14.16 -1.20 7.14
N LYS A 29 14.49 -0.66 5.98
CA LYS A 29 15.30 0.55 5.87
C LYS A 29 14.58 1.82 6.31
N ASP A 30 13.25 1.80 6.26
CA ASP A 30 12.38 2.94 6.57
C ASP A 30 11.89 2.84 8.02
N ALA A 31 12.03 3.92 8.78
CA ALA A 31 11.56 4.05 10.17
C ALA A 31 10.03 4.01 10.31
N LYS A 32 9.28 4.08 9.21
CA LYS A 32 7.79 4.12 9.19
C LYS A 32 7.19 5.29 9.97
N SER A 33 7.87 6.43 9.94
CA SER A 33 7.49 7.64 10.68
C SER A 33 6.76 8.69 9.83
N SER A 34 6.55 8.42 8.54
CA SER A 34 5.89 9.33 7.60
C SER A 34 4.66 8.71 6.95
N ASN A 35 3.74 9.57 6.48
CA ASN A 35 2.57 9.14 5.71
C ASN A 35 2.93 8.98 4.23
N ASN A 36 3.75 7.98 3.92
CA ASN A 36 4.27 7.71 2.57
C ASN A 36 3.43 6.72 1.76
N ARG A 37 2.30 6.27 2.29
CA ARG A 37 1.37 5.33 1.65
C ARG A 37 -0.06 5.66 2.02
N THR A 38 -0.96 5.38 1.09
CA THR A 38 -2.41 5.34 1.31
C THR A 38 -2.90 3.99 0.80
N TRP A 39 -3.72 3.29 1.58
CA TRP A 39 -4.33 2.05 1.16
C TRP A 39 -5.84 2.21 1.14
N CYS A 40 -6.42 1.91 -0.02
CA CYS A 40 -7.86 1.81 -0.17
C CYS A 40 -8.24 0.36 -0.46
N PHE A 41 -9.34 -0.09 0.15
CA PHE A 41 -9.78 -1.47 0.03
C PHE A 41 -11.30 -1.58 0.21
N TRP A 42 -11.84 -2.68 -0.28
CA TRP A 42 -13.23 -3.03 -0.15
C TRP A 42 -13.43 -3.95 1.05
N GLU A 43 -14.41 -3.63 1.88
CA GLU A 43 -14.75 -4.47 3.02
C GLU A 43 -16.25 -4.54 3.22
N LYS A 44 -16.74 -5.73 3.61
CA LYS A 44 -18.14 -5.95 3.94
C LYS A 44 -18.34 -5.80 5.44
N ASN A 45 -19.22 -4.87 5.85
CA ASN A 45 -19.49 -4.56 7.26
C ASN A 45 -18.26 -4.04 8.04
N ALA A 46 -18.29 -4.17 9.37
CA ALA A 46 -17.18 -3.84 10.24
C ALA A 46 -15.97 -4.77 10.00
N GLY A 47 -14.78 -4.21 10.07
CA GLY A 47 -13.56 -4.91 9.73
C GLY A 47 -12.39 -4.67 10.68
N HIS A 48 -11.29 -5.34 10.35
CA HIS A 48 -10.09 -5.37 11.18
C HIS A 48 -9.44 -4.00 11.36
N PHE A 49 -9.64 -3.08 10.42
CA PHE A 49 -8.97 -1.79 10.37
C PHE A 49 -9.85 -0.62 10.77
N ASP A 50 -11.10 -0.84 11.19
CA ASP A 50 -12.07 0.24 11.46
C ASP A 50 -11.56 1.26 12.48
N ALA A 51 -10.77 0.82 13.47
CA ALA A 51 -10.21 1.71 14.48
C ALA A 51 -9.14 2.71 13.95
N ILE A 52 -8.67 2.50 12.72
CA ILE A 52 -7.63 3.32 12.08
C ILE A 52 -8.04 3.84 10.70
N LEU A 53 -9.32 3.76 10.37
CA LEU A 53 -9.82 4.31 9.11
C LEU A 53 -9.64 5.83 9.11
N HIS A 54 -9.16 6.33 7.99
CA HIS A 54 -9.13 7.76 7.71
C HIS A 54 -10.42 8.23 7.05
N LYS A 55 -10.98 7.41 6.15
CA LYS A 55 -12.24 7.69 5.43
C LYS A 55 -12.91 6.39 5.02
N GLU A 56 -14.23 6.45 4.90
CA GLU A 56 -15.08 5.40 4.37
C GLU A 56 -16.12 6.01 3.45
N TRP A 57 -16.39 5.36 2.30
CA TRP A 57 -17.42 5.75 1.35
C TRP A 57 -18.41 4.62 1.15
N ALA A 58 -19.69 4.96 1.18
CA ALA A 58 -20.81 4.05 0.89
C ALA A 58 -21.23 4.06 -0.59
N GLN A 59 -20.65 4.98 -1.36
CA GLN A 59 -20.93 5.15 -2.79
C GLN A 59 -19.62 5.32 -3.55
N ILE A 60 -19.63 4.82 -4.78
CA ILE A 60 -18.57 5.07 -5.75
C ILE A 60 -19.14 5.65 -7.03
N SER A 61 -18.39 6.51 -7.70
CA SER A 61 -18.63 6.87 -9.08
C SER A 61 -17.65 6.15 -10.00
N PHE A 62 -18.14 5.79 -11.17
CA PHE A 62 -17.37 5.20 -12.25
C PHE A 62 -17.72 5.91 -13.55
N ALA A 63 -16.71 6.36 -14.28
CA ALA A 63 -16.91 7.07 -15.53
C ALA A 63 -16.05 6.53 -16.66
N GLY A 64 -16.54 6.67 -17.87
CA GLY A 64 -15.86 6.32 -19.12
C GLY A 64 -16.54 7.01 -20.29
N LYS A 65 -16.10 6.74 -21.52
CA LYS A 65 -16.56 7.46 -22.72
C LYS A 65 -18.09 7.53 -22.88
N HIS A 66 -18.79 6.47 -22.42
CA HIS A 66 -20.25 6.34 -22.62
C HIS A 66 -21.01 6.02 -21.32
N ILE A 67 -20.32 6.11 -20.18
CA ILE A 67 -20.87 5.83 -18.86
C ILE A 67 -20.39 6.89 -17.88
N ASN A 68 -21.30 7.38 -17.05
CA ASN A 68 -20.99 8.20 -15.88
C ASN A 68 -22.08 7.93 -14.85
N GLN A 69 -21.76 7.10 -13.86
CA GLN A 69 -22.76 6.62 -12.90
C GLN A 69 -22.17 6.53 -11.51
N THR A 70 -23.03 6.80 -10.53
CA THR A 70 -22.76 6.59 -9.11
C THR A 70 -23.57 5.41 -8.61
N TYR A 71 -22.90 4.54 -7.85
CA TYR A 71 -23.50 3.31 -7.32
C TYR A 71 -23.39 3.28 -5.80
N PRO A 72 -24.48 2.99 -5.09
CA PRO A 72 -24.38 2.51 -3.72
C PRO A 72 -23.73 1.14 -3.73
N ILE A 73 -22.81 0.90 -2.82
CA ILE A 73 -21.98 -0.32 -2.80
C ILE A 73 -22.32 -1.29 -1.67
N ALA A 74 -23.40 -1.00 -0.91
CA ALA A 74 -23.85 -1.91 0.15
C ALA A 74 -24.04 -3.35 -0.38
N PRO A 75 -23.62 -4.37 0.37
CA PRO A 75 -23.17 -4.37 1.76
C PRO A 75 -21.68 -4.05 1.96
N TYR A 76 -20.98 -3.61 0.93
CA TYR A 76 -19.59 -3.21 1.00
C TYR A 76 -19.45 -1.71 1.24
N SER A 77 -18.32 -1.31 1.76
CA SER A 77 -17.83 0.05 1.73
C SER A 77 -16.42 0.09 1.13
N TYR A 78 -16.06 1.24 0.58
CA TYR A 78 -14.71 1.51 0.14
C TYR A 78 -14.01 2.31 1.22
N LYS A 79 -12.91 1.77 1.76
CA LYS A 79 -12.26 2.26 2.98
C LYS A 79 -10.85 2.73 2.68
N MET A 80 -10.41 3.77 3.38
CA MET A 80 -9.06 4.34 3.26
C MET A 80 -8.35 4.33 4.61
N ILE A 81 -7.07 3.91 4.59
CA ILE A 81 -6.14 3.99 5.70
C ILE A 81 -4.91 4.76 5.26
N ARG A 82 -4.44 5.69 6.09
CA ARG A 82 -3.15 6.34 5.89
C ARG A 82 -2.02 5.44 6.38
N GLY A 83 -0.89 5.48 5.69
CA GLY A 83 0.29 4.71 6.07
C GLY A 83 0.75 4.98 7.49
N ILE A 84 0.77 6.25 7.91
CA ILE A 84 1.21 6.62 9.26
C ILE A 84 0.33 6.02 10.36
N ASP A 85 -1.00 5.98 10.18
CA ASP A 85 -1.93 5.42 11.17
C ASP A 85 -1.74 3.91 11.28
N PHE A 86 -1.54 3.24 10.15
CA PHE A 86 -1.24 1.82 10.08
C PHE A 86 0.09 1.50 10.76
N TYR A 87 1.17 2.19 10.39
CA TYR A 87 2.51 1.95 10.94
C TYR A 87 2.54 2.15 12.44
N THR A 88 2.02 3.28 12.91
CA THR A 88 1.97 3.61 14.34
C THR A 88 1.23 2.53 15.13
N THR A 89 0.09 2.07 14.61
CA THR A 89 -0.73 1.05 15.28
C THR A 89 -0.02 -0.29 15.35
N PHE A 90 0.52 -0.77 14.23
CA PHE A 90 1.15 -2.08 14.20
C PHE A 90 2.50 -2.10 14.92
N LEU A 91 3.33 -1.09 14.79
CA LEU A 91 4.59 -1.00 15.54
C LEU A 91 4.34 -0.94 17.05
N LYS A 92 3.31 -0.21 17.50
CA LYS A 92 2.92 -0.20 18.91
C LYS A 92 2.47 -1.56 19.42
N ARG A 93 1.75 -2.35 18.62
CA ARG A 93 1.37 -3.74 18.96
C ARG A 93 2.60 -4.64 19.00
N ILE A 94 3.43 -4.60 17.97
CA ILE A 94 4.64 -5.41 17.85
C ILE A 94 5.61 -5.18 19.01
N ALA A 95 5.76 -3.94 19.46
CA ALA A 95 6.60 -3.60 20.62
C ALA A 95 6.16 -4.24 21.94
N GLN A 96 4.94 -4.79 22.03
CA GLN A 96 4.45 -5.50 23.20
C GLN A 96 4.89 -6.97 23.23
N TYR A 97 5.31 -7.54 22.10
CA TYR A 97 5.74 -8.93 22.00
C TYR A 97 7.23 -9.07 22.29
N LYS A 98 7.56 -9.76 23.40
CA LYS A 98 8.94 -9.91 23.88
C LYS A 98 9.87 -10.65 22.91
N ASN A 99 9.31 -11.46 22.02
CA ASN A 99 10.01 -12.30 21.06
C ASN A 99 10.17 -11.67 19.67
N ILE A 100 9.64 -10.46 19.46
CA ILE A 100 9.71 -9.74 18.17
C ILE A 100 10.49 -8.46 18.33
N THR A 101 11.48 -8.23 17.49
CA THR A 101 12.30 -7.02 17.45
C THR A 101 12.19 -6.38 16.08
N PHE A 102 11.90 -5.08 16.04
CA PHE A 102 12.01 -4.27 14.84
C PHE A 102 13.34 -3.51 14.85
N LEU A 103 14.09 -3.60 13.76
CA LEU A 103 15.31 -2.81 13.55
C LEU A 103 15.21 -2.06 12.22
N GLN A 104 15.57 -0.78 12.27
CA GLN A 104 15.69 0.03 11.08
C GLN A 104 17.06 -0.22 10.44
N GLU A 105 17.13 -1.22 9.57
CA GLU A 105 18.33 -1.58 8.83
C GLU A 105 17.96 -1.97 7.39
N GLU A 106 18.79 -1.56 6.44
CA GLU A 106 18.64 -1.97 5.04
C GLU A 106 19.28 -3.34 4.80
N VAL A 107 18.49 -4.29 4.30
CA VAL A 107 19.03 -5.58 3.86
C VAL A 107 19.65 -5.38 2.47
N ILE A 108 20.96 -5.65 2.37
CA ILE A 108 21.73 -5.50 1.13
C ILE A 108 22.01 -6.83 0.43
N ASN A 109 21.98 -7.95 1.17
CA ASN A 109 22.20 -9.27 0.59
C ASN A 109 21.46 -10.35 1.36
N LEU A 110 21.09 -11.43 0.66
CA LEU A 110 20.50 -12.66 1.18
C LEU A 110 21.23 -13.85 0.56
N GLU A 111 21.87 -14.66 1.41
CA GLU A 111 22.54 -15.88 1.00
C GLU A 111 21.79 -17.08 1.57
N TYR A 112 21.41 -18.01 0.70
CA TYR A 112 20.61 -19.18 1.06
C TYR A 112 21.50 -20.42 1.09
N SER A 113 21.42 -21.16 2.18
CA SER A 113 22.01 -22.51 2.29
C SER A 113 20.91 -23.54 2.59
N SER A 114 21.29 -24.81 2.67
CA SER A 114 20.33 -25.88 2.98
C SER A 114 19.67 -25.75 4.37
N ASN A 115 20.33 -25.10 5.31
CA ASN A 115 19.91 -25.09 6.72
C ASN A 115 19.64 -23.70 7.29
N GLU A 116 20.12 -22.64 6.66
CA GLU A 116 19.99 -21.27 7.14
C GLU A 116 20.04 -20.25 6.01
N VAL A 117 19.55 -19.06 6.30
CA VAL A 117 19.69 -17.88 5.46
C VAL A 117 20.55 -16.87 6.21
N ILE A 118 21.55 -16.33 5.52
CA ILE A 118 22.37 -15.22 6.02
C ILE A 118 21.80 -13.93 5.44
N ILE A 119 21.48 -12.99 6.32
CA ILE A 119 20.93 -11.68 5.98
C ILE A 119 22.00 -10.64 6.29
N THR A 120 22.49 -9.93 5.29
CA THR A 120 23.54 -8.91 5.45
C THR A 120 22.94 -7.52 5.38
N THR A 121 23.32 -6.68 6.35
CA THR A 121 23.05 -5.23 6.39
C THR A 121 24.39 -4.49 6.38
N PRO A 122 24.43 -3.16 6.21
CA PRO A 122 25.67 -2.38 6.34
C PRO A 122 26.31 -2.46 7.72
N LEU A 123 25.53 -2.81 8.75
CA LEU A 123 26.00 -2.82 10.14
C LEU A 123 26.49 -4.21 10.58
N GLN A 124 25.81 -5.28 10.17
CA GLN A 124 26.08 -6.64 10.61
C GLN A 124 25.38 -7.69 9.75
N SER A 125 25.61 -8.97 10.10
CA SER A 125 24.91 -10.10 9.48
C SER A 125 24.08 -10.84 10.51
N TYR A 126 22.93 -11.32 10.07
CA TYR A 126 22.00 -12.13 10.85
C TYR A 126 21.86 -13.50 10.23
N LYS A 127 21.56 -14.51 11.06
CA LYS A 127 21.26 -15.87 10.61
C LYS A 127 19.83 -16.24 11.00
N ALA A 128 19.09 -16.82 10.07
CA ALA A 128 17.73 -17.26 10.30
C ALA A 128 17.45 -18.61 9.63
N LYS A 129 16.60 -19.43 10.24
CA LYS A 129 16.11 -20.69 9.63
C LYS A 129 15.07 -20.42 8.54
N THR A 130 14.30 -19.35 8.70
CA THR A 130 13.22 -18.97 7.77
C THR A 130 13.23 -17.46 7.58
N VAL A 131 13.09 -17.03 6.34
CA VAL A 131 13.01 -15.61 5.96
C VAL A 131 11.78 -15.38 5.10
N PHE A 132 10.99 -14.38 5.47
CA PHE A 132 9.90 -13.84 4.66
C PHE A 132 10.41 -12.59 3.95
N ASN A 133 10.79 -12.77 2.69
CA ASN A 133 11.41 -11.72 1.89
C ASN A 133 10.36 -10.94 1.09
N SER A 134 10.32 -9.61 1.27
CA SER A 134 9.51 -8.68 0.49
C SER A 134 10.34 -7.73 -0.38
N ILE A 135 11.65 -8.00 -0.53
CA ILE A 135 12.51 -7.24 -1.43
C ILE A 135 12.18 -7.68 -2.85
N TYR A 136 11.70 -6.72 -3.64
CA TYR A 136 11.32 -6.95 -5.03
C TYR A 136 12.38 -6.34 -5.97
N ASP A 137 12.87 -7.14 -6.92
CA ASP A 137 13.69 -6.65 -8.02
C ASP A 137 12.80 -6.44 -9.25
N PRO A 138 12.57 -5.17 -9.67
CA PRO A 138 11.72 -4.87 -10.82
C PRO A 138 12.29 -5.38 -12.16
N LYS A 139 13.57 -5.78 -12.20
CA LYS A 139 14.22 -6.33 -13.38
C LYS A 139 13.89 -7.81 -13.62
N GLU A 140 13.50 -8.54 -12.56
CA GLU A 140 13.22 -9.99 -12.68
C GLU A 140 12.07 -10.30 -13.66
N PRO A 141 10.91 -9.62 -13.64
CA PRO A 141 9.85 -9.85 -14.62
C PRO A 141 10.26 -9.54 -16.07
N LEU A 142 11.24 -8.67 -16.26
CA LEU A 142 11.71 -8.26 -17.59
C LEU A 142 12.62 -9.31 -18.24
N LYS A 143 13.10 -10.32 -17.51
CA LYS A 143 13.94 -11.40 -18.05
C LYS A 143 13.15 -12.38 -18.94
N GLN A 144 11.84 -12.49 -18.75
CA GLN A 144 10.98 -13.30 -19.59
C GLN A 144 10.47 -12.47 -20.78
N ILE A 145 10.21 -13.14 -21.93
CA ILE A 145 9.78 -12.50 -23.17
C ILE A 145 8.38 -12.94 -23.63
N LYS A 146 7.77 -13.87 -22.91
CA LYS A 146 6.50 -14.49 -23.32
C LYS A 146 5.30 -13.57 -23.16
N TYR A 147 5.31 -12.75 -22.12
CA TYR A 147 4.19 -11.86 -21.77
C TYR A 147 4.65 -10.42 -21.68
N PRO A 148 3.82 -9.46 -22.13
CA PRO A 148 4.14 -8.05 -21.95
C PRO A 148 4.15 -7.70 -20.46
N VAL A 149 5.11 -6.88 -20.04
CA VAL A 149 5.17 -6.33 -18.68
C VAL A 149 4.75 -4.87 -18.75
N LEU A 150 3.60 -4.57 -18.16
CA LEU A 150 3.12 -3.19 -18.02
C LEU A 150 3.48 -2.66 -16.62
N GLN A 151 3.92 -1.42 -16.59
CA GLN A 151 4.14 -0.69 -15.36
C GLN A 151 2.85 0.04 -14.99
N GLN A 152 2.36 -0.17 -13.77
CA GLN A 152 1.36 0.68 -13.18
C GLN A 152 2.07 1.81 -12.44
N HIS A 153 1.80 3.03 -12.83
CA HIS A 153 2.36 4.20 -12.17
C HIS A 153 1.35 5.33 -12.11
N PHE A 154 1.58 6.25 -11.19
CA PHE A 154 0.65 7.34 -10.93
C PHE A 154 1.37 8.53 -10.31
N ILE A 155 0.70 9.67 -10.35
CA ILE A 155 0.98 10.82 -9.50
C ILE A 155 -0.29 11.13 -8.70
N GLY A 156 -0.11 11.46 -7.42
CA GLY A 156 -1.22 11.80 -6.53
C GLY A 156 -0.98 13.15 -5.85
N TRP A 157 -2.04 13.94 -5.74
CA TRP A 157 -2.05 15.21 -5.03
C TRP A 157 -3.08 15.19 -3.91
N PHE A 158 -2.64 15.56 -2.71
CA PHE A 158 -3.56 15.97 -1.67
C PHE A 158 -3.93 17.43 -1.90
N ILE A 159 -5.18 17.66 -2.20
CA ILE A 159 -5.71 18.99 -2.56
C ILE A 159 -6.58 19.50 -1.43
N GLN A 160 -6.41 20.77 -1.10
CA GLN A 160 -7.30 21.53 -0.23
C GLN A 160 -7.83 22.73 -1.00
N THR A 161 -9.15 22.96 -0.94
CA THR A 161 -9.84 24.05 -1.61
C THR A 161 -10.41 25.05 -0.60
N GLU A 162 -10.55 26.31 -1.00
CA GLU A 162 -11.16 27.34 -0.16
C GLU A 162 -12.67 27.11 0.01
N GLU A 163 -13.32 26.62 -1.05
CA GLU A 163 -14.75 26.32 -1.06
C GLU A 163 -15.04 24.82 -1.02
N ALA A 164 -16.27 24.46 -0.66
CA ALA A 164 -16.75 23.10 -0.66
C ALA A 164 -17.06 22.64 -2.10
N VAL A 165 -16.13 21.93 -2.72
CA VAL A 165 -16.23 21.49 -4.13
C VAL A 165 -16.38 19.98 -4.28
N PHE A 166 -16.12 19.20 -3.23
CA PHE A 166 -16.17 17.75 -3.29
C PHE A 166 -17.47 17.20 -2.68
N ASP A 167 -17.99 16.13 -3.27
CA ASP A 167 -18.96 15.24 -2.60
C ASP A 167 -18.20 14.23 -1.76
N ASP A 168 -18.14 14.44 -0.45
CA ASP A 168 -17.39 13.59 0.47
C ASP A 168 -18.09 12.28 0.84
N ALA A 169 -19.29 12.04 0.30
CA ALA A 169 -20.01 10.78 0.42
C ALA A 169 -19.64 9.76 -0.69
N THR A 170 -19.04 10.23 -1.79
CA THR A 170 -18.78 9.44 -2.99
C THR A 170 -17.29 9.45 -3.35
N ALA A 171 -16.68 8.26 -3.49
CA ALA A 171 -15.35 8.16 -4.09
C ALA A 171 -15.45 7.97 -5.61
N THR A 172 -14.73 8.76 -6.41
CA THR A 172 -14.50 8.43 -7.81
C THR A 172 -13.53 7.27 -7.87
N PHE A 173 -14.06 6.07 -8.12
CA PHE A 173 -13.27 4.84 -8.07
C PHE A 173 -12.36 4.69 -9.29
N MET A 174 -12.87 4.96 -10.48
CA MET A 174 -12.08 5.02 -11.71
C MET A 174 -12.84 5.89 -12.73
N ASP A 175 -12.23 6.96 -13.16
CA ASP A 175 -12.74 7.81 -14.24
C ASP A 175 -11.87 7.64 -15.49
N PHE A 176 -12.36 6.86 -16.46
CA PHE A 176 -11.74 6.65 -17.77
C PHE A 176 -12.18 7.65 -18.83
N SER A 177 -12.98 8.67 -18.48
CA SER A 177 -13.43 9.69 -19.44
C SER A 177 -12.31 10.62 -19.92
N ILE A 178 -11.18 10.62 -19.21
CA ILE A 178 -9.98 11.36 -19.57
C ILE A 178 -9.34 10.82 -20.86
N PRO A 179 -8.52 11.63 -21.58
CA PRO A 179 -7.82 11.21 -22.79
C PRO A 179 -6.91 10.02 -22.56
N GLN A 180 -7.13 8.92 -23.30
CA GLN A 180 -6.40 7.65 -23.08
C GLN A 180 -5.00 7.63 -23.71
N LYS A 181 -4.70 8.43 -24.72
CA LYS A 181 -3.37 8.62 -25.34
C LYS A 181 -2.64 7.30 -25.66
N GLY A 182 -3.37 6.26 -26.09
CA GLY A 182 -2.80 4.96 -26.50
C GLY A 182 -2.52 3.96 -25.39
N ASN A 183 -2.82 4.27 -24.13
CA ASN A 183 -2.73 3.35 -22.99
C ASN A 183 -3.86 3.59 -21.99
N THR A 184 -4.08 2.64 -21.10
CA THR A 184 -5.15 2.73 -20.09
C THR A 184 -4.81 3.76 -19.05
N ARG A 185 -5.67 4.79 -18.90
CA ARG A 185 -5.52 5.89 -17.95
C ARG A 185 -6.83 6.20 -17.26
N PHE A 186 -6.76 6.56 -16.00
CA PHE A 186 -7.94 6.94 -15.23
C PHE A 186 -7.57 7.83 -14.05
N MET A 187 -8.57 8.51 -13.52
CA MET A 187 -8.44 9.31 -12.30
C MET A 187 -9.13 8.61 -11.14
N TYR A 188 -8.50 8.67 -9.97
CA TYR A 188 -9.20 8.58 -8.69
C TYR A 188 -9.45 9.99 -8.14
N VAL A 189 -10.62 10.20 -7.54
CA VAL A 189 -10.87 11.33 -6.66
C VAL A 189 -11.44 10.78 -5.37
N LEU A 190 -10.70 10.92 -4.29
CA LEU A 190 -10.97 10.32 -2.99
C LEU A 190 -11.17 11.44 -1.96
N PRO A 191 -12.38 12.02 -1.86
CA PRO A 191 -12.64 13.13 -0.96
C PRO A 191 -12.61 12.70 0.50
N THR A 192 -11.78 13.32 1.31
CA THR A 192 -11.76 13.13 2.76
C THR A 192 -12.72 14.06 3.47
N SER A 193 -12.99 15.22 2.87
CA SER A 193 -14.00 16.19 3.27
C SER A 193 -14.56 16.92 2.05
N LYS A 194 -15.50 17.83 2.26
CA LYS A 194 -16.02 18.69 1.17
C LYS A 194 -14.99 19.65 0.59
N LYS A 195 -13.84 19.82 1.26
CA LYS A 195 -12.76 20.71 0.86
C LYS A 195 -11.44 20.02 0.61
N GLU A 196 -11.32 18.74 0.91
CA GLU A 196 -10.06 17.99 0.80
C GLU A 196 -10.27 16.68 0.06
N ALA A 197 -9.35 16.36 -0.83
CA ALA A 197 -9.33 15.11 -1.56
C ALA A 197 -7.90 14.67 -1.89
N LEU A 198 -7.69 13.35 -1.99
CA LEU A 198 -6.59 12.78 -2.74
C LEU A 198 -7.05 12.58 -4.18
N ILE A 199 -6.33 13.16 -5.13
CA ILE A 199 -6.57 13.00 -6.57
C ILE A 199 -5.38 12.28 -7.17
N GLU A 200 -5.63 11.17 -7.87
CA GLU A 200 -4.57 10.36 -8.47
C GLU A 200 -4.80 10.17 -9.97
N TYR A 201 -3.80 10.54 -10.76
CA TYR A 201 -3.73 10.22 -12.18
C TYR A 201 -2.94 8.92 -12.34
N THR A 202 -3.62 7.85 -12.69
CA THR A 202 -3.06 6.50 -12.76
C THR A 202 -3.09 5.98 -14.20
N LEU A 203 -2.04 5.27 -14.57
CA LEU A 203 -1.97 4.64 -15.89
C LEU A 203 -1.16 3.35 -15.90
N PHE A 204 -1.38 2.56 -16.96
CA PHE A 204 -0.61 1.37 -17.29
C PHE A 204 0.11 1.60 -18.62
N SER A 205 1.42 1.50 -18.63
CA SER A 205 2.21 1.64 -19.86
C SER A 205 3.48 0.78 -19.84
N GLU A 206 4.08 0.60 -20.99
CA GLU A 206 5.36 -0.11 -21.11
C GLU A 206 6.50 0.67 -20.45
N LYS A 207 6.44 2.01 -20.51
CA LYS A 207 7.46 2.91 -19.96
C LYS A 207 6.81 3.95 -19.05
N LEU A 208 7.56 4.45 -18.10
CA LEU A 208 7.15 5.62 -17.30
C LEU A 208 7.01 6.84 -18.22
N LEU A 209 6.11 7.74 -17.87
CA LEU A 209 5.99 9.04 -18.53
C LEU A 209 7.08 10.00 -18.04
N GLU A 210 7.41 10.98 -18.87
CA GLU A 210 8.16 12.13 -18.41
C GLU A 210 7.33 12.95 -17.41
N LYS A 211 7.99 13.60 -16.44
CA LYS A 211 7.29 14.30 -15.35
C LYS A 211 6.21 15.27 -15.84
N GLN A 212 6.52 16.02 -16.90
CA GLN A 212 5.60 17.01 -17.50
C GLN A 212 4.34 16.39 -18.14
N GLU A 213 4.35 15.09 -18.42
CA GLU A 213 3.19 14.39 -18.98
C GLU A 213 2.18 13.96 -17.92
N TYR A 214 2.56 13.98 -16.64
CA TYR A 214 1.65 13.75 -15.51
C TYR A 214 0.94 15.04 -15.08
N GLU A 215 1.56 16.19 -15.30
CA GLU A 215 1.09 17.53 -14.95
C GLU A 215 0.28 18.16 -16.11
#